data_3a41c83a5b57f1dcef5fc671b47d4f39
#
_entry.id   3a41c83a5b57f1dcef5fc671b47d4f39
#
_cell.length_a   1.000
_cell.length_b   1.000
_cell.length_c   1.000
_cell.angle_alpha   90.00
_cell.angle_beta   90.00
_cell.angle_gamma   90.00
#
_symmetry.space_group_name_H-M   'P 1'
#
loop_
_entity.id
_entity.type
_entity.pdbx_description
1 polymer ?
#
loop_
_entity_poly.entity_id
_entity_poly.type
_entity_poly.pdbx_seq_one_letter_code
_entity_poly.pdbx_strand_id
1 'polypeptide(L)'
;HRNWQYHPRYKDIHKPGTIPLPGTFEDKYDNRAAAAAAAKMRIKSDMVYEDLGLVQPEGGADLAGQRMLNGVSDWYQARKVPELKSDETITVICAETGENFTFDDPKAFAEFKYQRYMSRYLRTVQAVDDGVGKILDTLDTLGINQNTIVIYTSDQGFFLGEHGWFDKRFMYEESFQ
;
A
#
# COMPACT_ATOMS: atom_id res chain seq x y z
N HIS A 1 6.63 -4.74 -6.23
CA HIS A 1 6.63 -5.37 -4.92
C HIS A 1 5.37 -4.98 -4.18
N ARG A 2 4.65 -5.96 -3.63
CA ARG A 2 3.40 -5.74 -2.91
C ARG A 2 3.58 -5.70 -1.40
N ASN A 3 4.72 -6.11 -0.90
CA ASN A 3 4.99 -6.20 0.52
C ASN A 3 5.83 -5.01 0.97
N TRP A 4 5.18 -4.00 1.56
CA TRP A 4 5.83 -2.82 2.10
C TRP A 4 6.48 -3.14 3.46
N GLN A 5 7.48 -4.01 3.43
CA GLN A 5 8.25 -4.35 4.62
C GLN A 5 9.30 -3.27 4.89
N TYR A 6 9.01 -2.40 5.82
CA TYR A 6 9.93 -1.37 6.27
C TYR A 6 10.93 -1.92 7.30
N HIS A 7 12.10 -1.29 7.40
CA HIS A 7 13.06 -1.64 8.43
C HIS A 7 12.54 -1.22 9.82
N PRO A 8 12.70 -2.05 10.88
CA PRO A 8 12.15 -1.80 12.23
C PRO A 8 12.50 -0.44 12.85
N ARG A 9 13.61 0.19 12.46
CA ARG A 9 13.99 1.54 12.93
C ARG A 9 12.97 2.62 12.58
N TYR A 10 12.09 2.39 11.57
CA TYR A 10 11.08 3.35 11.13
C TYR A 10 9.69 3.09 11.71
N LYS A 11 9.55 2.13 12.63
CA LYS A 11 8.24 1.73 13.19
C LYS A 11 7.47 2.87 13.88
N ASP A 12 8.19 3.87 14.40
CA ASP A 12 7.63 4.95 15.22
C ASP A 12 7.32 6.24 14.44
N ILE A 13 7.63 6.29 13.14
CA ILE A 13 7.29 7.40 12.25
C ILE A 13 6.06 7.05 11.38
N HIS A 14 5.42 8.06 10.79
CA HIS A 14 4.24 7.91 9.93
C HIS A 14 3.20 6.96 10.52
N LYS A 15 2.78 7.22 11.77
CA LYS A 15 1.85 6.35 12.49
C LYS A 15 0.48 6.33 11.80
N PRO A 16 -0.21 5.17 11.75
CA PRO A 16 -1.59 5.10 11.29
C PRO A 16 -2.49 6.09 12.07
N GLY A 17 -3.46 6.68 11.38
CA GLY A 17 -4.37 7.69 11.95
C GLY A 17 -3.88 9.14 11.83
N THR A 18 -2.66 9.37 11.34
CA THR A 18 -2.12 10.72 11.16
C THR A 18 -2.06 11.19 9.70
N ILE A 19 -2.35 10.32 8.76
CA ILE A 19 -2.21 10.58 7.32
C ILE A 19 -3.56 11.04 6.77
N PRO A 20 -3.66 12.23 6.13
CA PRO A 20 -4.93 12.71 5.59
C PRO A 20 -5.42 11.82 4.45
N LEU A 21 -6.74 11.61 4.39
CA LEU A 21 -7.37 10.97 3.24
C LEU A 21 -7.35 11.90 2.02
N PRO A 22 -7.07 11.41 0.81
CA PRO A 22 -7.28 12.19 -0.41
C PRO A 22 -8.74 12.61 -0.56
N GLY A 23 -8.98 13.81 -1.07
CA GLY A 23 -10.34 14.30 -1.31
C GLY A 23 -11.17 13.45 -2.27
N THR A 24 -10.51 12.65 -3.11
CA THR A 24 -11.11 11.71 -4.07
C THR A 24 -11.21 10.27 -3.55
N PHE A 25 -10.90 10.00 -2.28
CA PHE A 25 -10.89 8.64 -1.72
C PHE A 25 -12.22 7.88 -1.91
N GLU A 26 -13.35 8.59 -1.78
CA GLU A 26 -14.71 8.07 -1.96
C GLU A 26 -15.28 8.34 -3.37
N ASP A 27 -14.44 8.36 -4.40
CA ASP A 27 -14.88 8.59 -5.79
C ASP A 27 -15.90 7.52 -6.22
N LYS A 28 -17.02 7.98 -6.79
CA LYS A 28 -18.11 7.11 -7.28
C LYS A 28 -17.95 6.70 -8.73
N TYR A 29 -17.02 7.33 -9.44
CA TYR A 29 -16.72 7.12 -10.87
C TYR A 29 -17.89 7.43 -11.83
N ASP A 30 -18.91 8.20 -11.40
CA ASP A 30 -20.15 8.45 -12.14
C ASP A 30 -19.94 9.14 -13.49
N ASN A 31 -18.87 9.94 -13.63
CA ASN A 31 -18.53 10.68 -14.83
C ASN A 31 -17.30 10.13 -15.56
N ARG A 32 -16.96 8.88 -15.36
CA ARG A 32 -15.77 8.23 -15.91
C ARG A 32 -16.12 7.06 -16.81
N ALA A 33 -15.16 6.61 -17.62
CA ALA A 33 -15.31 5.38 -18.38
C ALA A 33 -15.59 4.17 -17.45
N ALA A 34 -16.39 3.23 -17.90
CA ALA A 34 -16.74 2.02 -17.13
C ALA A 34 -15.52 1.23 -16.65
N ALA A 35 -14.40 1.33 -17.35
CA ALA A 35 -13.12 0.75 -16.95
C ALA A 35 -12.63 1.25 -15.57
N ALA A 36 -12.86 2.53 -15.24
CA ALA A 36 -12.49 3.08 -13.94
C ALA A 36 -13.29 2.43 -12.80
N ALA A 37 -14.60 2.30 -12.98
CA ALA A 37 -15.46 1.61 -12.01
C ALA A 37 -15.16 0.11 -11.91
N ALA A 38 -14.67 -0.52 -12.98
CA ALA A 38 -14.30 -1.93 -13.02
C ALA A 38 -12.87 -2.23 -12.53
N ALA A 39 -12.04 -1.19 -12.29
CA ALA A 39 -10.64 -1.35 -11.87
C ALA A 39 -10.56 -2.08 -10.52
N LYS A 40 -9.80 -3.19 -10.51
CA LYS A 40 -9.58 -4.02 -9.31
C LYS A 40 -8.30 -3.60 -8.59
N MET A 41 -8.32 -2.37 -8.08
CA MET A 41 -7.22 -1.76 -7.36
C MET A 41 -7.73 -0.82 -6.24
N ARG A 42 -8.87 -1.17 -5.64
CA ARG A 42 -9.48 -0.37 -4.56
C ARG A 42 -8.93 -0.77 -3.21
N ILE A 43 -8.58 0.21 -2.40
CA ILE A 43 -8.11 0.00 -1.03
C ILE A 43 -9.16 -0.77 -0.21
N LYS A 44 -10.44 -0.41 -0.35
CA LYS A 44 -11.52 -1.02 0.43
C LYS A 44 -11.76 -2.51 0.12
N SER A 45 -11.50 -2.98 -1.12
CA SER A 45 -11.93 -4.32 -1.56
C SER A 45 -10.86 -5.18 -2.24
N ASP A 46 -9.72 -4.59 -2.63
CA ASP A 46 -8.77 -5.29 -3.49
C ASP A 46 -7.38 -5.50 -2.88
N MET A 47 -7.09 -4.92 -1.72
CA MET A 47 -5.82 -5.15 -1.02
C MET A 47 -5.75 -6.55 -0.42
N VAL A 48 -4.56 -7.12 -0.39
CA VAL A 48 -4.30 -8.41 0.27
C VAL A 48 -3.74 -8.21 1.68
N TYR A 49 -3.82 -9.24 2.52
CA TYR A 49 -3.38 -9.18 3.91
C TYR A 49 -1.93 -8.70 4.07
N GLU A 50 -1.06 -9.11 3.16
CA GLU A 50 0.36 -8.69 3.19
C GLU A 50 0.57 -7.22 2.86
N ASP A 51 -0.22 -6.65 1.95
CA ASP A 51 -0.14 -5.22 1.62
C ASP A 51 -0.34 -4.36 2.88
N LEU A 52 -1.16 -4.87 3.81
CA LEU A 52 -1.53 -4.21 5.05
C LEU A 52 -0.75 -4.68 6.29
N GLY A 53 0.14 -5.67 6.15
CA GLY A 53 0.84 -6.28 7.28
C GLY A 53 -0.10 -6.94 8.27
N LEU A 54 -1.13 -7.60 7.76
CA LEU A 54 -2.11 -8.35 8.54
C LEU A 54 -1.86 -9.85 8.43
N VAL A 55 -2.22 -10.58 9.48
CA VAL A 55 -2.16 -12.05 9.49
C VAL A 55 -3.24 -12.59 8.56
N GLN A 56 -2.83 -13.42 7.60
CA GLN A 56 -3.77 -14.13 6.76
C GLN A 56 -4.50 -15.20 7.59
N PRO A 57 -5.84 -15.35 7.47
CA PRO A 57 -6.56 -16.40 8.13
C PRO A 57 -6.04 -17.80 7.80
N GLU A 58 -6.19 -18.74 8.73
CA GLU A 58 -5.84 -20.14 8.50
C GLU A 58 -6.54 -20.69 7.26
N GLY A 59 -5.83 -21.48 6.46
CA GLY A 59 -6.32 -21.97 5.18
C GLY A 59 -6.19 -21.01 4.01
N GLY A 60 -5.64 -19.82 4.25
CA GLY A 60 -5.29 -18.89 3.18
C GLY A 60 -4.17 -19.44 2.28
N ALA A 61 -4.13 -18.95 1.03
CA ALA A 61 -3.21 -19.44 0.01
C ALA A 61 -1.73 -19.27 0.41
N ASP A 62 -0.95 -20.31 0.27
CA ASP A 62 0.51 -20.26 0.41
C ASP A 62 1.14 -19.35 -0.65
N LEU A 63 2.13 -18.56 -0.23
CA LEU A 63 2.74 -17.51 -1.04
C LEU A 63 3.44 -17.99 -2.32
N ALA A 64 4.07 -19.14 -2.30
CA ALA A 64 4.93 -19.57 -3.39
C ALA A 64 4.31 -20.67 -4.26
N GLY A 65 3.75 -21.72 -3.66
CA GLY A 65 3.32 -22.91 -4.37
C GLY A 65 2.02 -22.72 -5.14
N GLN A 66 1.01 -22.13 -4.53
CA GLN A 66 -0.33 -22.02 -5.13
C GLN A 66 -0.41 -20.98 -6.25
N ARG A 67 0.43 -19.94 -6.23
CA ARG A 67 0.53 -18.99 -7.34
C ARG A 67 0.94 -19.65 -8.64
N MET A 68 1.79 -20.66 -8.57
CA MET A 68 2.27 -21.41 -9.73
C MET A 68 1.23 -22.44 -10.20
N LEU A 69 0.45 -23.02 -9.28
CA LEU A 69 -0.49 -24.10 -9.57
C LEU A 69 -1.87 -23.62 -10.02
N ASN A 70 -2.41 -22.57 -9.38
CA ASN A 70 -3.81 -22.14 -9.57
C ASN A 70 -3.94 -20.85 -10.39
N GLY A 71 -2.82 -20.30 -10.86
CA GLY A 71 -2.81 -19.03 -11.56
C GLY A 71 -2.85 -17.81 -10.62
N VAL A 72 -2.43 -16.68 -11.17
CA VAL A 72 -2.27 -15.42 -10.38
C VAL A 72 -3.60 -14.87 -9.89
N SER A 73 -4.68 -15.07 -10.66
CA SER A 73 -6.01 -14.55 -10.32
C SER A 73 -6.58 -15.19 -9.05
N ASP A 74 -6.60 -16.52 -8.99
CA ASP A 74 -7.18 -17.26 -7.87
C ASP A 74 -6.36 -17.08 -6.59
N TRP A 75 -5.05 -17.11 -6.73
CA TRP A 75 -4.13 -16.78 -5.64
C TRP A 75 -4.41 -15.40 -5.03
N TYR A 76 -4.66 -14.42 -5.90
CA TYR A 76 -4.93 -13.05 -5.47
C TYR A 76 -6.28 -12.94 -4.75
N GLN A 77 -7.33 -13.56 -5.31
CA GLN A 77 -8.67 -13.53 -4.71
C GLN A 77 -8.69 -14.17 -3.31
N ALA A 78 -8.01 -15.30 -3.13
CA ALA A 78 -7.94 -16.00 -1.84
C ALA A 78 -7.21 -15.22 -0.73
N ARG A 79 -6.47 -14.18 -1.08
CA ARG A 79 -5.66 -13.38 -0.14
C ARG A 79 -6.21 -11.98 0.12
N LYS A 80 -7.30 -11.62 -0.51
CA LYS A 80 -7.93 -10.30 -0.31
C LYS A 80 -8.45 -10.15 1.11
N VAL A 81 -8.20 -9.00 1.69
CA VAL A 81 -8.92 -8.57 2.88
C VAL A 81 -10.34 -8.21 2.44
N PRO A 82 -11.38 -8.86 2.98
CA PRO A 82 -12.75 -8.64 2.52
C PRO A 82 -13.18 -7.19 2.70
N GLU A 83 -14.14 -6.76 1.90
CA GLU A 83 -14.89 -5.53 2.15
C GLU A 83 -15.90 -5.82 3.26
N LEU A 84 -15.97 -4.95 4.27
CA LEU A 84 -16.95 -5.10 5.36
C LEU A 84 -18.31 -4.57 4.88
N LYS A 85 -19.39 -5.32 5.14
CA LYS A 85 -20.75 -4.88 4.90
C LYS A 85 -21.37 -4.31 6.19
N SER A 86 -22.46 -3.55 6.03
CA SER A 86 -23.05 -2.80 7.14
C SER A 86 -23.63 -3.64 8.29
N ASP A 87 -23.86 -4.92 8.06
CA ASP A 87 -24.42 -5.87 9.02
C ASP A 87 -23.40 -6.91 9.50
N GLU A 88 -22.15 -6.72 9.14
CA GLU A 88 -21.05 -7.62 9.47
C GLU A 88 -20.08 -7.00 10.50
N THR A 89 -19.37 -7.87 11.19
CA THR A 89 -18.22 -7.49 12.04
C THR A 89 -17.00 -8.26 11.56
N ILE A 90 -15.88 -7.59 11.45
CA ILE A 90 -14.62 -8.22 11.09
C ILE A 90 -13.55 -7.95 12.15
N THR A 91 -12.75 -8.97 12.46
CA THR A 91 -11.53 -8.81 13.26
C THR A 91 -10.33 -9.18 12.42
N VAL A 92 -9.34 -8.31 12.38
CA VAL A 92 -8.04 -8.52 11.72
C VAL A 92 -6.91 -8.40 12.72
N ILE A 93 -5.82 -9.12 12.47
CA ILE A 93 -4.69 -9.23 13.40
C ILE A 93 -3.45 -8.61 12.76
N CYS A 94 -2.77 -7.73 13.48
CA CYS A 94 -1.48 -7.19 13.06
C CYS A 94 -0.41 -8.29 13.04
N ALA A 95 0.23 -8.49 11.90
CA ALA A 95 1.28 -9.50 11.78
C ALA A 95 2.57 -9.16 12.56
N GLU A 96 2.78 -7.89 12.90
CA GLU A 96 3.98 -7.41 13.59
C GLU A 96 3.84 -7.45 15.11
N THR A 97 2.63 -7.18 15.63
CA THR A 97 2.39 -7.00 17.08
C THR A 97 1.45 -8.05 17.67
N GLY A 98 0.68 -8.78 16.84
CA GLY A 98 -0.39 -9.67 17.29
C GLY A 98 -1.64 -8.93 17.80
N GLU A 99 -1.70 -7.60 17.67
CA GLU A 99 -2.83 -6.78 18.08
C GLU A 99 -4.06 -7.06 17.22
N ASN A 100 -5.23 -7.16 17.88
CA ASN A 100 -6.52 -7.36 17.22
C ASN A 100 -7.21 -6.02 16.99
N PHE A 101 -7.75 -5.83 15.77
CA PHE A 101 -8.59 -4.70 15.40
C PHE A 101 -9.94 -5.20 14.96
N THR A 102 -11.01 -4.72 15.59
CA THR A 102 -12.39 -5.13 15.29
C THR A 102 -13.19 -3.95 14.77
N PHE A 103 -13.93 -4.17 13.68
CA PHE A 103 -14.73 -3.16 13.00
C PHE A 103 -16.13 -3.69 12.71
N ASP A 104 -17.12 -2.82 12.88
CA ASP A 104 -18.53 -2.97 12.49
C ASP A 104 -19.00 -1.83 11.57
N ASP A 105 -18.12 -0.83 11.33
CA ASP A 105 -18.34 0.27 10.40
C ASP A 105 -17.47 0.08 9.14
N PRO A 106 -18.08 -0.11 7.94
CA PRO A 106 -17.39 -0.24 6.66
C PRO A 106 -16.45 0.93 6.34
N LYS A 107 -16.84 2.16 6.70
CA LYS A 107 -16.04 3.35 6.44
C LYS A 107 -14.79 3.35 7.33
N ALA A 108 -14.94 3.13 8.62
CA ALA A 108 -13.82 3.04 9.55
C ALA A 108 -12.83 1.94 9.13
N PHE A 109 -13.34 0.80 8.63
CA PHE A 109 -12.48 -0.27 8.14
C PHE A 109 -11.74 0.10 6.84
N ALA A 110 -12.37 0.82 5.91
CA ALA A 110 -11.70 1.31 4.69
C ALA A 110 -10.60 2.33 5.03
N GLU A 111 -10.88 3.27 5.95
CA GLU A 111 -9.90 4.23 6.46
C GLU A 111 -8.73 3.53 7.17
N PHE A 112 -8.99 2.52 7.98
CA PHE A 112 -7.96 1.70 8.63
C PHE A 112 -7.03 1.04 7.60
N LYS A 113 -7.57 0.45 6.53
CA LYS A 113 -6.78 -0.13 5.45
C LYS A 113 -5.89 0.92 4.79
N TYR A 114 -6.45 2.10 4.48
CA TYR A 114 -5.68 3.22 3.94
C TYR A 114 -4.54 3.65 4.86
N GLN A 115 -4.82 3.87 6.14
CA GLN A 115 -3.82 4.30 7.12
C GLN A 115 -2.67 3.30 7.24
N ARG A 116 -2.98 2.01 7.29
CA ARG A 116 -1.95 0.96 7.33
C ARG A 116 -1.12 0.91 6.06
N TYR A 117 -1.76 0.96 4.90
CA TYR A 117 -1.09 0.98 3.60
C TYR A 117 -0.13 2.16 3.49
N MET A 118 -0.62 3.37 3.74
CA MET A 118 0.18 4.59 3.66
C MET A 118 1.30 4.64 4.68
N SER A 119 1.04 4.23 5.91
CA SER A 119 2.06 4.16 6.96
C SER A 119 3.22 3.25 6.54
N ARG A 120 2.94 2.07 6.02
CA ARG A 120 3.96 1.11 5.55
C ARG A 120 4.71 1.63 4.33
N TYR A 121 3.99 2.21 3.37
CA TYR A 121 4.57 2.83 2.19
C TYR A 121 5.55 3.95 2.57
N LEU A 122 5.10 4.93 3.36
CA LEU A 122 5.93 6.08 3.77
C LEU A 122 7.17 5.67 4.58
N ARG A 123 7.05 4.66 5.44
CA ARG A 123 8.21 4.10 6.16
C ARG A 123 9.22 3.46 5.22
N THR A 124 8.76 2.86 4.13
CA THR A 124 9.64 2.31 3.09
C THR A 124 10.30 3.43 2.29
N VAL A 125 9.55 4.47 1.93
CA VAL A 125 10.09 5.67 1.27
C VAL A 125 11.16 6.34 2.12
N GLN A 126 10.95 6.44 3.44
CA GLN A 126 11.97 7.00 4.35
C GLN A 126 13.30 6.23 4.29
N ALA A 127 13.24 4.91 4.11
CA ALA A 127 14.47 4.12 3.95
C ALA A 127 15.21 4.45 2.63
N VAL A 128 14.47 4.78 1.58
CA VAL A 128 15.05 5.23 0.30
C VAL A 128 15.69 6.60 0.47
N ASP A 129 14.96 7.53 1.10
CA ASP A 129 15.44 8.89 1.40
C ASP A 129 16.75 8.89 2.20
N ASP A 130 16.80 8.13 3.30
CA ASP A 130 18.04 7.93 4.08
C ASP A 130 19.18 7.32 3.24
N GLY A 131 18.84 6.43 2.29
CA GLY A 131 19.80 5.83 1.38
C GLY A 131 20.40 6.85 0.41
N VAL A 132 19.57 7.70 -0.17
CA VAL A 132 19.99 8.81 -1.03
C VAL A 132 20.88 9.78 -0.26
N GLY A 133 20.47 10.18 0.96
CA GLY A 133 21.28 11.04 1.84
C GLY A 133 22.69 10.48 2.03
N LYS A 134 22.83 9.19 2.34
CA LYS A 134 24.16 8.57 2.50
C LYS A 134 25.02 8.60 1.24
N ILE A 135 24.41 8.48 0.05
CA ILE A 135 25.15 8.60 -1.22
C ILE A 135 25.67 10.02 -1.36
N LEU A 136 24.83 11.02 -1.13
CA LEU A 136 25.21 12.43 -1.21
C LEU A 136 26.34 12.78 -0.21
N ASP A 137 26.20 12.37 1.05
CA ASP A 137 27.23 12.54 2.09
C ASP A 137 28.57 11.88 1.70
N THR A 138 28.51 10.74 1.01
CA THR A 138 29.71 10.06 0.52
C THR A 138 30.39 10.85 -0.58
N LEU A 139 29.63 11.42 -1.52
CA LEU A 139 30.20 12.30 -2.57
C LEU A 139 30.90 13.52 -1.98
N ASP A 140 30.30 14.13 -0.95
CA ASP A 140 30.88 15.26 -0.24
C ASP A 140 32.15 14.85 0.51
N THR A 141 32.13 13.73 1.24
CA THR A 141 33.29 13.22 1.98
C THR A 141 34.48 12.90 1.06
N LEU A 142 34.20 12.39 -0.12
CA LEU A 142 35.22 12.10 -1.13
C LEU A 142 35.69 13.33 -1.91
N GLY A 143 35.03 14.49 -1.76
CA GLY A 143 35.35 15.73 -2.45
C GLY A 143 35.08 15.69 -3.96
N ILE A 144 34.17 14.81 -4.41
CA ILE A 144 33.85 14.63 -5.84
C ILE A 144 32.48 15.18 -6.22
N ASN A 145 31.73 15.75 -5.30
CA ASN A 145 30.38 16.29 -5.49
C ASN A 145 30.33 17.34 -6.62
N GLN A 146 31.36 18.20 -6.77
CA GLN A 146 31.43 19.24 -7.81
C GLN A 146 31.64 18.66 -9.22
N ASN A 147 32.08 17.40 -9.34
CA ASN A 147 32.32 16.72 -10.60
C ASN A 147 31.33 15.55 -10.83
N THR A 148 30.27 15.48 -10.06
CA THR A 148 29.26 14.41 -10.12
C THR A 148 27.87 15.00 -10.36
N ILE A 149 27.19 14.50 -11.39
CA ILE A 149 25.76 14.78 -11.62
C ILE A 149 24.95 13.67 -10.98
N VAL A 150 24.06 14.02 -10.08
CA VAL A 150 23.13 13.08 -9.44
C VAL A 150 21.75 13.22 -10.09
N ILE A 151 21.19 12.12 -10.59
CA ILE A 151 19.85 12.07 -11.18
C ILE A 151 19.01 11.11 -10.34
N TYR A 152 17.93 11.61 -9.74
CA TYR A 152 16.91 10.79 -9.06
C TYR A 152 15.65 10.79 -9.91
N THR A 153 15.15 9.61 -10.25
CA THR A 153 13.96 9.47 -11.10
C THR A 153 13.20 8.20 -10.77
N SER A 154 11.94 8.13 -11.19
CA SER A 154 11.12 6.92 -11.18
C SER A 154 10.73 6.53 -12.62
N ASP A 155 10.39 5.28 -12.82
CA ASP A 155 9.86 4.76 -14.09
C ASP A 155 8.34 5.01 -14.23
N GLN A 156 7.67 5.35 -13.11
CA GLN A 156 6.22 5.56 -13.04
C GLN A 156 5.80 6.18 -11.71
N GLY A 157 4.58 6.73 -11.65
CA GLY A 157 3.91 7.11 -10.43
C GLY A 157 3.13 5.97 -9.79
N PHE A 158 2.34 6.29 -8.75
CA PHE A 158 1.63 5.31 -7.94
C PHE A 158 0.41 5.95 -7.25
N PHE A 159 -0.75 5.28 -7.27
CA PHE A 159 -1.92 5.74 -6.54
C PHE A 159 -1.75 5.52 -5.04
N LEU A 160 -1.89 6.59 -4.28
CA LEU A 160 -1.73 6.61 -2.83
C LEU A 160 -3.06 6.89 -2.12
N GLY A 161 -4.16 6.41 -2.70
CA GLY A 161 -5.51 6.56 -2.17
C GLY A 161 -6.40 7.47 -3.02
N GLU A 162 -5.86 8.20 -3.98
CA GLU A 162 -6.65 8.96 -4.94
C GLU A 162 -7.62 8.04 -5.66
N HIS A 163 -8.85 8.47 -5.82
CA HIS A 163 -9.96 7.67 -6.37
C HIS A 163 -10.23 6.36 -5.58
N GLY A 164 -9.79 6.27 -4.32
CA GLY A 164 -9.86 5.05 -3.53
C GLY A 164 -8.93 3.93 -4.01
N TRP A 165 -7.99 4.24 -4.89
CA TRP A 165 -7.11 3.27 -5.54
C TRP A 165 -5.74 3.16 -4.85
N PHE A 166 -5.09 2.02 -5.11
CA PHE A 166 -3.69 1.75 -4.86
C PHE A 166 -3.06 1.13 -6.10
N ASP A 167 -1.71 1.00 -6.15
CA ASP A 167 -1.02 0.45 -7.31
C ASP A 167 -0.92 1.47 -8.48
N LYS A 168 -0.59 1.03 -9.70
CA LYS A 168 -0.13 1.83 -10.83
C LYS A 168 -0.75 1.44 -12.17
N ARG A 169 -1.74 0.56 -12.16
CA ARG A 169 -2.27 -0.10 -13.37
C ARG A 169 -3.30 0.71 -14.15
N PHE A 170 -3.50 1.97 -13.82
CA PHE A 170 -4.44 2.85 -14.51
C PHE A 170 -3.73 4.15 -14.91
N MET A 171 -3.92 4.60 -16.16
CA MET A 171 -3.22 5.73 -16.73
C MET A 171 -3.90 7.05 -16.39
N TYR A 172 -3.81 7.46 -15.13
CA TYR A 172 -4.21 8.78 -14.65
C TYR A 172 -2.98 9.58 -14.22
N GLU A 173 -3.16 10.86 -13.91
CA GLU A 173 -2.09 11.78 -13.52
C GLU A 173 -1.21 11.20 -12.40
N GLU A 174 -1.85 10.60 -11.40
CA GLU A 174 -1.20 10.01 -10.23
C GLU A 174 -0.28 8.83 -10.58
N SER A 175 -0.48 8.17 -11.71
CA SER A 175 0.40 7.09 -12.17
C SER A 175 1.53 7.54 -13.08
N PHE A 176 1.60 8.86 -13.39
CA PHE A 176 2.65 9.46 -14.20
C PHE A 176 3.66 10.29 -13.39
N GLN A 177 3.38 10.58 -12.13
CA GLN A 177 4.22 11.39 -11.25
C GLN A 177 5.18 10.55 -10.41
#